data_116f3ee1d064fb20c057e66ae97452bf
#
_entry.id   116f3ee1d064fb20c057e66ae97452bf
#
_cell.length_a   1.000
_cell.length_b   1.000
_cell.length_c   1.000
_cell.angle_alpha   90.00
_cell.angle_beta   90.00
_cell.angle_gamma   90.00
#
_symmetry.space_group_name_H-M   'P 1'
#
loop_
_entity.id
_entity.type
_entity.pdbx_description
1 polymer ?
#
loop_
_entity_poly.entity_id
_entity_poly.type
_entity_poly.pdbx_seq_one_letter_code
_entity_poly.pdbx_strand_id
1 'polypeptide(L)'
;MEDVYRPAEDSYLLAKHVESLVSGNILDMGTGSGIQAVTAALKPEVKSVLAVDINPEARGEAEKRAYDAGVSGKISFLLSNLFDEVNGRYDWIIFNSPYLPSEGEADEHAWAGGAELIERFLGGARDHLEPGGSILLIYSDISEPDTSGYKFDLLEEMGLFFEKLYCVKLSPT
;
A
#
# COMPACT_ATOMS: atom_id res chain seq x y z
N MET A 1 -3.77 5.58 -21.77
CA MET A 1 -4.12 6.00 -20.39
C MET A 1 -4.29 4.71 -19.62
N GLU A 2 -3.43 4.47 -18.64
CA GLU A 2 -3.61 3.33 -17.75
C GLU A 2 -4.73 3.68 -16.78
N ASP A 3 -5.79 2.87 -16.75
CA ASP A 3 -6.91 3.07 -15.83
C ASP A 3 -6.42 2.92 -14.37
N VAL A 4 -6.95 3.77 -13.48
CA VAL A 4 -6.70 3.63 -12.05
C VAL A 4 -7.35 2.35 -11.55
N TYR A 5 -6.60 1.55 -10.77
CA TYR A 5 -7.11 0.32 -10.20
C TYR A 5 -8.35 0.56 -9.33
N ARG A 6 -9.43 -0.13 -9.64
CA ARG A 6 -10.66 -0.05 -8.85
C ARG A 6 -10.58 -0.96 -7.64
N PRO A 7 -11.03 -0.49 -6.45
CA PRO A 7 -11.01 -1.32 -5.25
C PRO A 7 -11.73 -2.67 -5.47
N ALA A 8 -11.04 -3.73 -5.09
CA ALA A 8 -11.53 -5.11 -5.13
C ALA A 8 -11.33 -5.78 -3.76
N GLU A 9 -11.41 -7.10 -3.69
CA GLU A 9 -11.35 -7.87 -2.45
C GLU A 9 -10.06 -7.59 -1.64
N ASP A 10 -8.92 -7.46 -2.31
CA ASP A 10 -7.63 -7.09 -1.73
C ASP A 10 -7.66 -5.73 -1.05
N SER A 11 -8.25 -4.76 -1.73
CA SER A 11 -8.37 -3.39 -1.21
C SER A 11 -9.22 -3.34 0.07
N TYR A 12 -10.31 -4.11 0.11
CA TYR A 12 -11.18 -4.18 1.28
C TYR A 12 -10.56 -4.99 2.41
N LEU A 13 -9.82 -6.06 2.09
CA LEU A 13 -9.05 -6.83 3.06
C LEU A 13 -8.03 -5.93 3.78
N LEU A 14 -7.27 -5.15 3.02
CA LEU A 14 -6.29 -4.23 3.59
C LEU A 14 -6.95 -3.11 4.40
N ALA A 15 -8.03 -2.50 3.87
CA ALA A 15 -8.75 -1.42 4.54
C ALA A 15 -9.26 -1.82 5.94
N LYS A 16 -9.72 -3.05 6.12
CA LYS A 16 -10.13 -3.60 7.43
C LYS A 16 -8.99 -3.54 8.45
N HIS A 17 -7.76 -3.89 8.04
CA HIS A 17 -6.59 -3.84 8.92
C HIS A 17 -6.06 -2.41 9.10
N VAL A 18 -6.15 -1.56 8.08
CA VAL A 18 -5.87 -0.11 8.20
C VAL A 18 -6.78 0.51 9.26
N GLU A 19 -8.09 0.27 9.19
CA GLU A 19 -9.05 0.79 10.15
C GLU A 19 -8.73 0.35 11.60
N SER A 20 -8.28 -0.89 11.79
CA SER A 20 -8.04 -1.42 13.13
C SER A 20 -6.68 -1.04 13.72
N LEU A 21 -5.63 -0.90 12.91
CA LEU A 21 -4.25 -0.88 13.40
C LEU A 21 -3.54 0.47 13.28
N VAL A 22 -3.76 1.25 12.21
CA VAL A 22 -2.90 2.40 11.94
C VAL A 22 -3.20 3.61 12.80
N SER A 23 -2.16 4.40 13.09
CA SER A 23 -2.24 5.65 13.83
C SER A 23 -1.01 6.53 13.53
N GLY A 24 -1.07 7.82 13.86
CA GLY A 24 0.05 8.74 13.65
C GLY A 24 0.15 9.24 12.21
N ASN A 25 1.36 9.29 11.68
CA ASN A 25 1.66 9.72 10.30
C ASN A 25 1.76 8.52 9.39
N ILE A 26 1.02 8.52 8.30
CA ILE A 26 0.82 7.38 7.40
C ILE A 26 1.39 7.69 6.02
N LEU A 27 2.03 6.70 5.41
CA LEU A 27 2.36 6.69 4.00
C LEU A 27 1.52 5.60 3.31
N ASP A 28 0.72 5.97 2.32
CA ASP A 28 -0.03 5.05 1.46
C ASP A 28 0.66 4.96 0.10
N MET A 29 1.42 3.89 -0.12
CA MET A 29 2.19 3.64 -1.33
C MET A 29 1.31 2.98 -2.39
N GLY A 30 1.35 3.50 -3.62
CA GLY A 30 0.47 3.04 -4.68
C GLY A 30 -1.00 3.30 -4.34
N THR A 31 -1.33 4.53 -3.97
CA THR A 31 -2.65 4.90 -3.42
C THR A 31 -3.81 4.61 -4.35
N GLY A 32 -3.59 4.61 -5.67
CA GLY A 32 -4.60 4.35 -6.68
C GLY A 32 -5.84 5.21 -6.49
N SER A 33 -6.97 4.56 -6.23
CA SER A 33 -8.25 5.23 -5.95
C SER A 33 -8.32 5.95 -4.60
N GLY A 34 -7.26 5.90 -3.77
CA GLY A 34 -7.20 6.53 -2.45
C GLY A 34 -7.93 5.80 -1.33
N ILE A 35 -8.35 4.54 -1.54
CA ILE A 35 -9.16 3.84 -0.53
C ILE A 35 -8.41 3.67 0.80
N GLN A 36 -7.12 3.31 0.79
CA GLN A 36 -6.37 3.13 2.03
C GLN A 36 -6.08 4.47 2.71
N ALA A 37 -5.68 5.48 1.93
CA ALA A 37 -5.43 6.83 2.44
C ALA A 37 -6.67 7.41 3.14
N VAL A 38 -7.84 7.27 2.52
CA VAL A 38 -9.11 7.78 3.09
C VAL A 38 -9.50 6.96 4.32
N THR A 39 -9.41 5.62 4.27
CA THR A 39 -9.70 4.76 5.43
C THR A 39 -8.82 5.14 6.64
N ALA A 40 -7.53 5.37 6.42
CA ALA A 40 -6.63 5.84 7.46
C ALA A 40 -7.03 7.24 7.98
N ALA A 41 -7.28 8.20 7.08
CA ALA A 41 -7.58 9.59 7.45
C ALA A 41 -8.89 9.76 8.23
N LEU A 42 -9.85 8.85 8.08
CA LEU A 42 -11.09 8.83 8.84
C LEU A 42 -10.86 8.54 10.33
N LYS A 43 -9.73 7.94 10.70
CA LYS A 43 -9.42 7.64 12.09
C LYS A 43 -8.98 8.90 12.85
N PRO A 44 -9.50 9.12 14.07
CA PRO A 44 -9.08 10.25 14.92
C PRO A 44 -7.58 10.20 15.29
N GLU A 45 -7.01 8.98 15.44
CA GLU A 45 -5.62 8.75 15.83
C GLU A 45 -4.63 9.00 14.69
N VAL A 46 -5.09 9.11 13.45
CA VAL A 46 -4.26 9.45 12.30
C VAL A 46 -4.12 10.96 12.18
N LYS A 47 -2.88 11.42 12.15
CA LYS A 47 -2.53 12.86 12.07
C LYS A 47 -2.48 13.35 10.63
N SER A 48 -1.78 12.61 9.78
CA SER A 48 -1.61 12.93 8.36
C SER A 48 -1.41 11.68 7.53
N VAL A 49 -1.74 11.77 6.25
CA VAL A 49 -1.51 10.72 5.26
C VAL A 49 -0.80 11.34 4.06
N LEU A 50 0.34 10.77 3.66
CA LEU A 50 0.93 11.02 2.35
C LEU A 50 0.52 9.88 1.41
N ALA A 51 -0.29 10.20 0.41
CA ALA A 51 -0.72 9.27 -0.62
C ALA A 51 0.23 9.40 -1.83
N VAL A 52 0.87 8.31 -2.21
CA VAL A 52 1.90 8.26 -3.26
C VAL A 52 1.44 7.35 -4.37
N ASP A 53 1.64 7.77 -5.61
CA ASP A 53 1.43 6.92 -6.79
C ASP A 53 2.40 7.31 -7.90
N ILE A 54 2.71 6.37 -8.78
CA ILE A 54 3.47 6.60 -10.01
C ILE A 54 2.56 7.08 -11.14
N ASN A 55 1.27 6.73 -11.08
CA ASN A 55 0.27 7.13 -12.07
C ASN A 55 -0.31 8.51 -11.71
N PRO A 56 -0.12 9.53 -12.57
CA PRO A 56 -0.67 10.87 -12.32
C PRO A 56 -2.21 10.91 -12.27
N GLU A 57 -2.89 9.97 -12.92
CA GLU A 57 -4.36 9.88 -12.94
C GLU A 57 -4.92 9.49 -11.55
N ALA A 58 -4.16 8.72 -10.76
CA ALA A 58 -4.55 8.29 -9.42
C ALA A 58 -4.85 9.48 -8.49
N ARG A 59 -4.12 10.59 -8.64
CA ARG A 59 -4.32 11.78 -7.82
C ARG A 59 -5.75 12.31 -7.88
N GLY A 60 -6.32 12.44 -9.07
CA GLY A 60 -7.66 13.00 -9.24
C GLY A 60 -8.74 12.15 -8.57
N GLU A 61 -8.65 10.82 -8.70
CA GLU A 61 -9.59 9.91 -8.06
C GLU A 61 -9.44 9.90 -6.53
N ALA A 62 -8.21 9.87 -6.04
CA ALA A 62 -7.95 9.88 -4.60
C ALA A 62 -8.34 11.23 -3.95
N GLU A 63 -8.08 12.37 -4.59
CA GLU A 63 -8.53 13.69 -4.14
C GLU A 63 -10.06 13.76 -4.06
N LYS A 64 -10.74 13.26 -5.10
CA LYS A 64 -12.20 13.21 -5.12
C LYS A 64 -12.75 12.35 -3.97
N ARG A 65 -12.19 11.17 -3.76
CA ARG A 65 -12.58 10.28 -2.66
C ARG A 65 -12.37 10.94 -1.29
N ALA A 66 -11.24 11.61 -1.10
CA ALA A 66 -10.92 12.33 0.13
C ALA A 66 -11.90 13.48 0.39
N TYR A 67 -12.28 14.20 -0.66
CA TYR A 67 -13.28 15.28 -0.58
C TYR A 67 -14.66 14.74 -0.20
N ASP A 68 -15.13 13.69 -0.88
CA ASP A 68 -16.43 13.08 -0.62
C ASP A 68 -16.52 12.50 0.81
N ALA A 69 -15.39 12.04 1.36
CA ALA A 69 -15.29 11.55 2.75
C ALA A 69 -15.05 12.67 3.80
N GLY A 70 -14.81 13.90 3.38
CA GLY A 70 -14.57 15.03 4.30
C GLY A 70 -13.20 15.01 4.99
N VAL A 71 -12.20 14.32 4.42
CA VAL A 71 -10.87 14.14 5.03
C VAL A 71 -9.72 14.77 4.24
N SER A 72 -10.01 15.57 3.22
CA SER A 72 -8.99 16.23 2.37
C SER A 72 -7.93 17.00 3.17
N GLY A 73 -8.29 17.54 4.33
CA GLY A 73 -7.37 18.29 5.19
C GLY A 73 -6.27 17.45 5.86
N LYS A 74 -6.41 16.11 5.84
CA LYS A 74 -5.42 15.18 6.40
C LYS A 74 -4.54 14.51 5.33
N ILE A 75 -4.88 14.61 4.05
CA ILE A 75 -4.22 13.85 2.97
C ILE A 75 -3.47 14.79 2.04
N SER A 76 -2.21 14.47 1.79
CA SER A 76 -1.39 15.08 0.75
C SER A 76 -1.06 14.06 -0.33
N PHE A 77 -0.91 14.49 -1.58
CA PHE A 77 -0.65 13.62 -2.72
C PHE A 77 0.72 13.91 -3.33
N LEU A 78 1.46 12.87 -3.66
CA LEU A 78 2.79 12.95 -4.25
C LEU A 78 2.91 11.99 -5.43
N LEU A 79 3.37 12.48 -6.59
CA LEU A 79 3.75 11.64 -7.72
C LEU A 79 5.18 11.15 -7.49
N SER A 80 5.37 9.84 -7.35
CA SER A 80 6.68 9.22 -7.12
C SER A 80 6.70 7.77 -7.54
N ASN A 81 7.85 7.30 -8.00
CA ASN A 81 8.12 5.88 -8.17
C ASN A 81 8.66 5.34 -6.84
N LEU A 82 7.82 4.64 -6.09
CA LEU A 82 8.12 4.23 -4.71
C LEU A 82 8.61 5.44 -3.88
N PHE A 83 9.80 5.36 -3.32
CA PHE A 83 10.36 6.34 -2.39
C PHE A 83 11.20 7.45 -3.03
N ASP A 84 11.32 7.50 -4.37
CA ASP A 84 12.25 8.41 -5.07
C ASP A 84 12.07 9.89 -4.66
N GLU A 85 10.84 10.33 -4.45
CA GLU A 85 10.50 11.71 -4.06
C GLU A 85 9.97 11.81 -2.61
N VAL A 86 9.87 10.67 -1.91
CA VAL A 86 9.34 10.63 -0.54
C VAL A 86 10.38 11.13 0.45
N ASN A 87 9.95 12.02 1.34
CA ASN A 87 10.79 12.52 2.43
C ASN A 87 10.13 12.23 3.78
N GLY A 88 10.96 12.12 4.82
CA GLY A 88 10.49 11.94 6.20
C GLY A 88 10.29 10.48 6.58
N ARG A 89 9.69 10.33 7.76
CA ARG A 89 9.43 9.02 8.39
C ARG A 89 7.97 8.94 8.81
N TYR A 90 7.45 7.71 8.83
CA TYR A 90 6.04 7.41 9.04
C TYR A 90 5.88 6.34 10.11
N ASP A 91 4.82 6.45 10.89
CA ASP A 91 4.47 5.45 11.89
C ASP A 91 3.98 4.16 11.21
N TRP A 92 3.31 4.31 10.05
CA TRP A 92 2.85 3.20 9.22
C TRP A 92 3.07 3.48 7.75
N ILE A 93 3.52 2.47 7.03
CA ILE A 93 3.56 2.45 5.57
C ILE A 93 2.59 1.36 5.09
N ILE A 94 1.65 1.72 4.24
CA ILE A 94 0.65 0.83 3.69
C ILE A 94 1.00 0.58 2.22
N PHE A 95 0.95 -0.66 1.78
CA PHE A 95 1.15 -1.00 0.38
C PHE A 95 0.22 -2.14 -0.05
N ASN A 96 -0.76 -1.81 -0.88
CA ASN A 96 -1.48 -2.79 -1.68
C ASN A 96 -0.67 -3.01 -2.96
N SER A 97 0.22 -4.00 -2.96
CA SER A 97 1.13 -4.19 -4.09
C SER A 97 0.39 -4.66 -5.34
N PRO A 98 0.78 -4.20 -6.54
CA PRO A 98 0.30 -4.78 -7.78
C PRO A 98 0.90 -6.19 -7.92
N TYR A 99 0.09 -7.22 -7.80
CA TYR A 99 0.48 -8.63 -7.86
C TYR A 99 -0.04 -9.34 -9.12
N LEU A 100 -0.95 -8.70 -9.85
CA LEU A 100 -1.42 -9.22 -11.14
C LEU A 100 -0.61 -8.62 -12.29
N PRO A 101 -0.19 -9.41 -13.29
CA PRO A 101 0.34 -8.87 -14.52
C PRO A 101 -0.73 -8.03 -15.23
N SER A 102 -0.30 -6.95 -15.89
CA SER A 102 -1.18 -6.16 -16.75
C SER A 102 -1.88 -7.05 -17.78
N GLU A 103 -3.14 -6.77 -18.12
CA GLU A 103 -3.88 -7.56 -19.11
C GLU A 103 -3.07 -7.68 -20.42
N GLY A 104 -2.68 -8.91 -20.76
CA GLY A 104 -1.89 -9.24 -21.96
C GLY A 104 -0.44 -9.70 -21.72
N GLU A 105 0.09 -9.60 -20.53
CA GLU A 105 1.47 -10.00 -20.18
C GLU A 105 1.53 -11.17 -19.19
N ALA A 106 0.71 -12.19 -19.40
CA ALA A 106 0.73 -13.39 -18.55
C ALA A 106 1.87 -14.34 -18.94
N ASP A 107 3.12 -13.92 -18.70
CA ASP A 107 4.28 -14.80 -18.75
C ASP A 107 5.00 -14.86 -17.38
N GLU A 108 5.93 -15.83 -17.22
CA GLU A 108 6.67 -16.02 -15.97
C GLU A 108 7.47 -14.78 -15.55
N HIS A 109 7.80 -13.88 -16.49
CA HIS A 109 8.53 -12.63 -16.20
C HIS A 109 7.64 -11.56 -15.57
N ALA A 110 6.34 -11.51 -15.91
CA ALA A 110 5.40 -10.58 -15.32
C ALA A 110 5.13 -10.90 -13.83
N TRP A 111 5.10 -12.19 -13.47
CA TRP A 111 4.97 -12.63 -12.08
C TRP A 111 6.21 -12.33 -11.24
N ALA A 112 7.41 -12.53 -11.81
CA ALA A 112 8.66 -12.17 -11.15
C ALA A 112 8.75 -10.65 -10.86
N GLY A 113 8.18 -9.81 -11.74
CA GLY A 113 8.13 -8.36 -11.55
C GLY A 113 7.36 -7.92 -10.29
N GLY A 114 6.35 -8.68 -9.88
CA GLY A 114 5.59 -8.40 -8.66
C GLY A 114 6.43 -8.54 -7.39
N ALA A 115 7.16 -9.65 -7.25
CA ALA A 115 8.05 -9.89 -6.11
C ALA A 115 9.19 -8.87 -6.07
N GLU A 116 9.84 -8.59 -7.21
CA GLU A 116 10.91 -7.61 -7.31
C GLU A 116 10.46 -6.19 -6.90
N LEU A 117 9.25 -5.79 -7.28
CA LEU A 117 8.70 -4.51 -6.87
C LEU A 117 8.50 -4.43 -5.35
N ILE A 118 7.99 -5.51 -4.75
CA ILE A 118 7.79 -5.56 -3.30
C ILE A 118 9.14 -5.54 -2.57
N GLU A 119 10.15 -6.25 -3.08
CA GLU A 119 11.50 -6.24 -2.49
C GLU A 119 12.16 -4.86 -2.57
N ARG A 120 12.01 -4.15 -3.70
CA ARG A 120 12.45 -2.75 -3.83
C ARG A 120 11.71 -1.85 -2.83
N PHE A 121 10.41 -2.03 -2.69
CA PHE A 121 9.61 -1.32 -1.69
C PHE A 121 10.12 -1.60 -0.28
N LEU A 122 10.31 -2.85 0.12
CA LEU A 122 10.79 -3.23 1.45
C LEU A 122 12.20 -2.66 1.73
N GLY A 123 13.07 -2.63 0.71
CA GLY A 123 14.40 -2.01 0.81
C GLY A 123 14.33 -0.53 1.16
N GLY A 124 13.45 0.23 0.52
CA GLY A 124 13.27 1.66 0.79
C GLY A 124 12.46 1.96 2.06
N ALA A 125 11.47 1.14 2.37
CA ALA A 125 10.56 1.37 3.49
C ALA A 125 11.25 1.52 4.84
N ARG A 126 12.34 0.78 5.05
CA ARG A 126 13.11 0.80 6.31
C ARG A 126 13.62 2.19 6.68
N ASP A 127 14.07 2.96 5.70
CA ASP A 127 14.61 4.31 5.90
C ASP A 127 13.52 5.35 6.17
N HIS A 128 12.27 5.00 5.80
CA HIS A 128 11.09 5.85 5.95
C HIS A 128 10.16 5.44 7.10
N LEU A 129 10.55 4.48 7.93
CA LEU A 129 9.80 4.14 9.14
C LEU A 129 10.35 4.89 10.35
N GLU A 130 9.44 5.38 11.20
CA GLU A 130 9.78 5.82 12.54
C GLU A 130 10.27 4.65 13.41
N PRO A 131 11.06 4.90 14.45
CA PRO A 131 11.39 3.86 15.43
C PRO A 131 10.11 3.21 15.99
N GLY A 132 9.97 1.91 15.80
CA GLY A 132 8.76 1.15 16.17
C GLY A 132 7.63 1.21 15.14
N GLY A 133 7.85 1.88 14.02
CA GLY A 133 6.91 1.90 12.89
C GLY A 133 6.76 0.53 12.22
N SER A 134 5.70 0.35 11.46
CA SER A 134 5.36 -0.92 10.82
C SER A 134 4.80 -0.72 9.41
N ILE A 135 4.84 -1.79 8.63
CA ILE A 135 4.27 -1.87 7.29
C ILE A 135 3.02 -2.73 7.34
N LEU A 136 1.96 -2.32 6.64
CA LEU A 136 0.87 -3.19 6.23
C LEU A 136 1.01 -3.47 4.74
N LEU A 137 1.18 -4.74 4.39
CA LEU A 137 1.41 -5.19 3.02
C LEU A 137 0.38 -6.24 2.63
N ILE A 138 -0.16 -6.13 1.42
CA ILE A 138 -0.83 -7.23 0.73
C ILE A 138 0.03 -7.70 -0.43
N TYR A 139 0.16 -9.01 -0.56
CA TYR A 139 0.78 -9.68 -1.70
C TYR A 139 0.09 -11.04 -1.95
N SER A 140 0.34 -11.60 -3.12
CA SER A 140 -0.18 -12.91 -3.52
C SER A 140 0.89 -14.00 -3.37
N ASP A 141 0.49 -15.25 -3.14
CA ASP A 141 1.38 -16.43 -3.14
C ASP A 141 2.17 -16.60 -4.45
N ILE A 142 1.72 -15.97 -5.54
CA ILE A 142 2.42 -15.97 -6.83
C ILE A 142 3.61 -14.98 -6.83
N SER A 143 3.59 -13.96 -5.97
CA SER A 143 4.62 -12.91 -5.88
C SER A 143 5.19 -12.79 -4.46
N GLU A 144 5.46 -13.92 -3.83
CA GLU A 144 5.97 -13.97 -2.45
C GLU A 144 7.35 -13.30 -2.35
N PRO A 145 7.48 -12.20 -1.59
CA PRO A 145 8.72 -11.45 -1.47
C PRO A 145 9.64 -12.04 -0.40
N ASP A 146 10.94 -11.74 -0.49
CA ASP A 146 11.87 -11.94 0.62
C ASP A 146 11.61 -10.88 1.71
N THR A 147 11.08 -11.33 2.84
CA THR A 147 10.82 -10.48 4.02
C THR A 147 11.93 -10.57 5.07
N SER A 148 13.09 -11.12 4.71
CA SER A 148 14.24 -11.20 5.62
C SER A 148 14.64 -9.80 6.14
N GLY A 149 14.89 -9.69 7.45
CA GLY A 149 15.13 -8.42 8.11
C GLY A 149 13.88 -7.70 8.62
N TYR A 150 12.73 -8.33 8.51
CA TYR A 150 11.49 -7.90 9.16
C TYR A 150 10.94 -8.99 10.05
N LYS A 151 10.38 -8.61 11.20
CA LYS A 151 9.47 -9.46 11.93
C LYS A 151 8.19 -9.56 11.13
N PHE A 152 7.76 -10.78 10.85
CA PHE A 152 6.60 -11.10 10.04
C PHE A 152 5.43 -11.54 10.92
N ASP A 153 4.33 -10.82 10.85
CA ASP A 153 3.08 -11.17 11.52
C ASP A 153 1.98 -11.34 10.43
N LEU A 154 1.54 -12.57 10.19
CA LEU A 154 0.40 -12.84 9.30
C LEU A 154 -0.89 -12.38 9.99
N LEU A 155 -1.59 -11.42 9.38
CA LEU A 155 -2.84 -10.89 9.91
C LEU A 155 -4.05 -11.65 9.38
N GLU A 156 -4.07 -11.91 8.07
CA GLU A 156 -5.17 -12.60 7.42
C GLU A 156 -4.72 -13.19 6.08
N GLU A 157 -5.27 -14.35 5.71
CA GLU A 157 -5.17 -14.88 4.35
C GLU A 157 -6.55 -14.97 3.72
N MET A 158 -6.64 -14.72 2.41
CA MET A 158 -7.86 -14.82 1.64
C MET A 158 -7.60 -15.64 0.37
N GLY A 159 -8.34 -16.73 0.22
CA GLY A 159 -8.33 -17.51 -1.03
C GLY A 159 -9.15 -16.81 -2.09
N LEU A 160 -8.54 -16.58 -3.26
CA LEU A 160 -9.20 -16.23 -4.51
C LEU A 160 -9.22 -17.46 -5.41
N PHE A 161 -9.86 -17.33 -6.59
CA PHE A 161 -10.09 -18.51 -7.44
C PHE A 161 -8.80 -19.22 -7.90
N PHE A 162 -7.72 -18.46 -8.13
CA PHE A 162 -6.42 -18.98 -8.64
C PHE A 162 -5.22 -18.62 -7.75
N GLU A 163 -5.40 -17.87 -6.68
CA GLU A 163 -4.32 -17.36 -5.83
C GLU A 163 -4.78 -17.19 -4.39
N LYS A 164 -3.82 -17.01 -3.50
CA LYS A 164 -4.06 -16.60 -2.13
C LYS A 164 -3.46 -15.22 -1.90
N LEU A 165 -4.21 -14.36 -1.25
CA LEU A 165 -3.73 -13.08 -0.76
C LEU A 165 -3.33 -13.20 0.70
N TYR A 166 -2.22 -12.59 1.03
CA TYR A 166 -1.72 -12.47 2.39
C TYR A 166 -1.71 -11.00 2.79
N CYS A 167 -2.43 -10.68 3.87
CA CYS A 167 -2.30 -9.40 4.54
C CYS A 167 -1.37 -9.58 5.73
N VAL A 168 -0.26 -8.86 5.74
CA VAL A 168 0.79 -9.01 6.73
C VAL A 168 1.18 -7.69 7.35
N LYS A 169 1.62 -7.77 8.61
CA LYS A 169 2.32 -6.69 9.28
C LYS A 169 3.81 -7.02 9.34
N LEU A 170 4.63 -6.09 8.87
CA LEU A 170 6.08 -6.21 8.92
C LEU A 170 6.64 -5.10 9.81
N SER A 171 7.58 -5.45 10.69
CA SER A 171 8.29 -4.49 11.54
C SER A 171 9.79 -4.73 11.40
N PRO A 172 10.63 -3.69 11.21
CA PRO A 172 12.07 -3.88 11.10
C PRO A 172 12.65 -4.60 12.33
N THR A 173 13.58 -5.55 12.08
CA THR A 173 14.30 -6.26 13.15
C THR A 173 15.55 -5.52 13.58
#